data_0401e351e62b137275d5ebd2fe3da062
#
_entry.id   0401e351e62b137275d5ebd2fe3da062
#
_cell.length_a   1.000
_cell.length_b   1.000
_cell.length_c   1.000
_cell.angle_alpha   90.00
_cell.angle_beta   90.00
_cell.angle_gamma   90.00
#
_symmetry.space_group_name_H-M   'P 1'
#
loop_
_entity.id
_entity.type
_entity.pdbx_description
1 polymer ?
#
loop_
_entity_poly.entity_id
_entity_poly.type
_entity_poly.pdbx_seq_one_letter_code
_entity_poly.pdbx_strand_id
1 'polypeptide(L)'
;MKAKQSLLMFLIVVLGTTSTLGQPIIPPSCFSDSHDITSLQAWGPYSKRYAGISHIPDMQAGKRFDFSVMPGYYRNRQLVPHVLFESSYYPWDINPSMNRITYRYEMEWKDRVFTDVTYYILDKQRTLVGMHCVNNTTANQNLVLNLMAYIDYEREQPRFKIPENSNIQWYNATDYILNEPVRKSPQYNLVYDGWKRNEMQTSQSLSGYVLGKEFGKDKGDRVIYEINILPGKEKGKIGFRYNTPKGKTSTFQVKGITESRLELQGTGEYCIISIPYSCKKPGRYKMELNSEGTHSTDLDGFFVGSEEDINQIKILPRKLSFIPEIKTGKTKQDFILKYPECDNYYGIAWNYQESQIREVLDDNLESFFRKKTHDHVSSRLIGNREWHYSNAFLRPIVLAPHSEQTIYALVCTGTPQQVNEQIQEFHSAPEVLTSLIQEDSDDSKKRILADGKKYEFGHRLLQSALLSNIVYPVHTQGQYIRHFTPGKNWNSLYTWDSGFIALGLIDVDITKAFEYIRAYTTPVGSESAFIHHGTPLPIQMYAYYDLWNNSQSKEALQFLYPRLKQ
;
A
#
# COMPACT_ATOMS: atom_id res chain seq x y z
N MET A 1 19.70 65.51 -17.61
CA MET A 1 19.08 64.72 -16.51
C MET A 1 18.09 63.64 -16.97
N LYS A 2 17.49 63.73 -18.17
CA LYS A 2 16.51 62.70 -18.66
C LYS A 2 17.14 61.40 -19.20
N ALA A 3 18.38 61.39 -19.64
CA ALA A 3 19.03 60.22 -20.20
C ALA A 3 19.52 59.19 -19.13
N LYS A 4 19.78 59.63 -17.88
CA LYS A 4 20.21 58.72 -16.81
C LYS A 4 19.06 57.93 -16.17
N GLN A 5 17.82 58.46 -16.18
CA GLN A 5 16.66 57.76 -15.65
C GLN A 5 16.17 56.64 -16.59
N SER A 6 16.28 56.81 -17.89
CA SER A 6 15.91 55.75 -18.86
C SER A 6 16.86 54.56 -18.81
N LEU A 7 18.15 54.78 -18.52
CA LEU A 7 19.14 53.70 -18.43
C LEU A 7 18.95 52.87 -17.15
N LEU A 8 18.54 53.53 -16.05
CA LEU A 8 18.25 52.84 -14.79
C LEU A 8 16.96 52.01 -14.85
N MET A 9 15.95 52.47 -15.58
CA MET A 9 14.69 51.74 -15.81
C MET A 9 14.89 50.54 -16.72
N PHE A 10 15.78 50.63 -17.72
CA PHE A 10 16.13 49.52 -18.60
C PHE A 10 16.98 48.46 -17.89
N LEU A 11 17.83 48.85 -16.94
CA LEU A 11 18.61 47.91 -16.14
C LEU A 11 17.75 47.16 -15.08
N ILE A 12 16.69 47.77 -14.55
CA ILE A 12 15.75 47.14 -13.63
C ILE A 12 14.81 46.18 -14.37
N VAL A 13 14.43 46.46 -15.63
CA VAL A 13 13.60 45.57 -16.43
C VAL A 13 14.40 44.37 -16.97
N VAL A 14 15.72 44.49 -17.18
CA VAL A 14 16.58 43.37 -17.62
C VAL A 14 16.98 42.48 -16.43
N LEU A 15 16.99 43.01 -15.19
CA LEU A 15 17.21 42.23 -13.97
C LEU A 15 15.93 41.55 -13.43
N GLY A 16 14.75 41.88 -13.99
CA GLY A 16 13.46 41.34 -13.57
C GLY A 16 12.92 40.18 -14.40
N THR A 17 13.63 39.73 -15.46
CA THR A 17 13.17 38.64 -16.33
C THR A 17 14.18 37.49 -16.48
N THR A 18 15.03 37.25 -15.51
CA THR A 18 15.47 35.89 -15.31
C THR A 18 14.33 35.19 -14.57
N SER A 19 13.32 34.74 -15.30
CA SER A 19 12.53 33.61 -14.85
C SER A 19 13.52 32.50 -14.61
N THR A 20 13.96 32.36 -13.36
CA THR A 20 14.49 31.10 -12.86
C THR A 20 13.40 30.09 -13.17
N LEU A 21 13.58 29.28 -14.21
CA LEU A 21 12.94 27.98 -14.29
C LEU A 21 13.23 27.36 -12.93
N GLY A 22 12.25 27.36 -12.05
CA GLY A 22 12.41 26.88 -10.69
C GLY A 22 12.93 25.46 -10.77
N GLN A 23 14.13 25.24 -10.23
CA GLN A 23 14.63 23.88 -10.05
C GLN A 23 13.59 23.12 -9.25
N PRO A 24 13.33 21.85 -9.55
CA PRO A 24 12.38 21.04 -8.80
C PRO A 24 12.80 21.04 -7.32
N ILE A 25 12.00 21.67 -6.50
CA ILE A 25 12.26 21.78 -5.06
C ILE A 25 11.77 20.49 -4.41
N ILE A 26 12.68 19.75 -3.79
CA ILE A 26 12.32 18.60 -2.95
C ILE A 26 11.70 19.15 -1.67
N PRO A 27 10.45 18.80 -1.32
CA PRO A 27 9.76 19.34 -0.16
C PRO A 27 10.50 19.04 1.15
N PRO A 28 10.50 19.96 2.13
CA PRO A 28 11.14 19.75 3.44
C PRO A 28 10.63 18.49 4.17
N SER A 29 9.38 18.09 3.99
CA SER A 29 8.81 16.87 4.55
C SER A 29 9.53 15.60 4.11
N CYS A 30 10.21 15.62 2.97
CA CYS A 30 10.98 14.47 2.49
C CYS A 30 12.25 14.22 3.29
N PHE A 31 12.75 15.19 4.05
CA PHE A 31 13.98 15.08 4.83
C PHE A 31 13.78 14.53 6.26
N SER A 32 12.58 14.07 6.60
CA SER A 32 12.36 13.36 7.86
C SER A 32 12.83 11.92 7.77
N ASP A 33 13.26 11.33 8.90
CA ASP A 33 13.58 9.90 8.96
C ASP A 33 12.33 9.03 9.01
N SER A 34 11.16 9.62 9.30
CA SER A 34 9.89 8.93 9.23
C SER A 34 9.42 8.81 7.78
N HIS A 35 8.95 7.63 7.41
CA HIS A 35 8.23 7.43 6.16
C HIS A 35 6.79 7.85 6.39
N ASP A 36 6.49 9.13 6.14
CA ASP A 36 5.13 9.64 6.29
C ASP A 36 4.22 9.07 5.20
N ILE A 37 3.39 8.12 5.60
CA ILE A 37 2.41 7.48 4.74
C ILE A 37 1.15 8.32 4.55
N THR A 38 0.94 9.36 5.35
CA THR A 38 -0.18 10.29 5.15
C THR A 38 -0.04 11.08 3.86
N SER A 39 1.17 11.12 3.29
CA SER A 39 1.44 11.69 1.97
C SER A 39 0.96 10.81 0.81
N LEU A 40 0.57 9.55 1.05
CA LEU A 40 -0.04 8.72 0.03
C LEU A 40 -1.39 9.27 -0.41
N GLN A 41 -1.62 9.22 -1.72
CA GLN A 41 -2.95 9.49 -2.25
C GLN A 41 -3.93 8.46 -1.69
N ALA A 42 -5.16 8.90 -1.35
CA ALA A 42 -6.21 8.00 -0.87
C ALA A 42 -6.54 6.91 -1.90
N TRP A 43 -6.47 7.26 -3.19
CA TRP A 43 -6.65 6.35 -4.31
C TRP A 43 -5.36 6.19 -5.11
N GLY A 44 -5.09 4.96 -5.59
CA GLY A 44 -3.94 4.67 -6.44
C GLY A 44 -3.88 3.19 -6.85
N PRO A 45 -2.92 2.79 -7.69
CA PRO A 45 -2.80 1.42 -8.20
C PRO A 45 -2.09 0.49 -7.21
N TYR A 46 -2.54 0.41 -5.98
CA TYR A 46 -1.86 -0.30 -4.89
C TYR A 46 -2.16 -1.80 -4.82
N SER A 47 -3.13 -2.31 -5.59
CA SER A 47 -3.45 -3.74 -5.60
C SER A 47 -2.28 -4.57 -6.12
N LYS A 48 -2.07 -5.73 -5.50
CA LYS A 48 -1.16 -6.78 -5.99
C LYS A 48 -1.86 -7.84 -6.82
N ARG A 49 -3.21 -7.85 -6.83
CA ARG A 49 -3.97 -8.92 -7.48
C ARG A 49 -4.31 -8.57 -8.92
N TYR A 50 -5.00 -7.45 -9.14
CA TYR A 50 -5.54 -7.10 -10.47
C TYR A 50 -5.24 -5.64 -10.79
N ALA A 51 -5.12 -5.34 -12.07
CA ALA A 51 -5.06 -3.96 -12.54
C ALA A 51 -6.34 -3.23 -12.17
N GLY A 52 -6.21 -2.03 -11.65
CA GLY A 52 -7.35 -1.25 -11.18
C GLY A 52 -6.89 -0.14 -10.26
N ILE A 53 -7.81 0.31 -9.44
CA ILE A 53 -7.58 1.35 -8.45
C ILE A 53 -7.86 0.82 -7.04
N SER A 54 -7.11 1.29 -6.07
CA SER A 54 -7.27 0.94 -4.66
C SER A 54 -7.53 2.17 -3.82
N HIS A 55 -8.41 2.06 -2.84
CA HIS A 55 -8.61 3.03 -1.76
C HIS A 55 -8.10 2.43 -0.44
N ILE A 56 -7.34 3.22 0.31
CA ILE A 56 -6.79 2.81 1.60
C ILE A 56 -7.54 3.54 2.70
N PRO A 57 -8.60 2.93 3.31
CA PRO A 57 -9.40 3.59 4.33
C PRO A 57 -8.72 3.65 5.69
N ASP A 58 -7.88 2.67 5.99
CA ASP A 58 -7.18 2.55 7.27
C ASP A 58 -5.86 1.83 7.05
N MET A 59 -4.81 2.59 7.03
CA MET A 59 -3.47 2.10 6.74
C MET A 59 -2.90 1.26 7.88
N GLN A 60 -3.19 1.61 9.12
CA GLN A 60 -2.71 0.87 10.30
C GLN A 60 -3.38 -0.50 10.41
N ALA A 61 -4.62 -0.62 9.98
CA ALA A 61 -5.34 -1.89 9.97
C ALA A 61 -5.06 -2.73 8.71
N GLY A 62 -4.24 -2.24 7.77
CA GLY A 62 -3.91 -2.94 6.53
C GLY A 62 -5.10 -3.12 5.60
N LYS A 63 -6.14 -2.28 5.71
CA LYS A 63 -7.35 -2.38 4.90
C LYS A 63 -7.16 -1.69 3.55
N ARG A 64 -7.58 -2.37 2.49
CA ARG A 64 -7.57 -1.83 1.14
C ARG A 64 -8.83 -2.25 0.39
N PHE A 65 -9.59 -1.28 -0.06
CA PHE A 65 -10.69 -1.52 -1.00
C PHE A 65 -10.12 -1.45 -2.42
N ASP A 66 -10.37 -2.46 -3.22
CA ASP A 66 -9.91 -2.55 -4.60
C ASP A 66 -11.10 -2.56 -5.57
N PHE A 67 -10.94 -1.83 -6.65
CA PHE A 67 -11.87 -1.82 -7.77
C PHE A 67 -11.13 -2.05 -9.07
N SER A 68 -11.60 -3.04 -9.83
CA SER A 68 -11.02 -3.42 -11.13
C SER A 68 -12.11 -3.58 -12.18
N VAL A 69 -11.83 -3.18 -13.39
CA VAL A 69 -12.68 -3.49 -14.55
C VAL A 69 -12.03 -4.60 -15.35
N MET A 70 -12.80 -5.65 -15.63
CA MET A 70 -12.33 -6.83 -16.36
C MET A 70 -13.15 -6.98 -17.65
N PRO A 71 -12.65 -6.45 -18.77
CA PRO A 71 -13.29 -6.61 -20.07
C PRO A 71 -13.20 -8.05 -20.59
N GLY A 72 -14.13 -8.40 -21.46
CA GLY A 72 -14.11 -9.68 -22.12
C GLY A 72 -15.10 -9.73 -23.28
N TYR A 73 -15.17 -10.87 -23.96
CA TYR A 73 -16.17 -11.12 -24.97
C TYR A 73 -17.46 -11.69 -24.36
N TYR A 74 -18.60 -11.23 -24.83
CA TYR A 74 -19.87 -11.85 -24.50
C TYR A 74 -19.93 -13.28 -25.09
N ARG A 75 -20.25 -14.27 -24.25
CA ARG A 75 -20.30 -15.69 -24.61
C ARG A 75 -18.95 -16.35 -24.98
N ASN A 76 -17.85 -15.67 -24.79
CA ASN A 76 -16.50 -16.22 -24.95
C ASN A 76 -15.72 -16.15 -23.63
N ARG A 77 -14.47 -16.60 -23.65
CA ARG A 77 -13.58 -16.44 -22.51
C ARG A 77 -13.43 -14.98 -22.16
N GLN A 78 -13.51 -14.68 -20.87
CA GLN A 78 -13.22 -13.36 -20.38
C GLN A 78 -11.72 -13.19 -20.17
N LEU A 79 -11.22 -12.01 -20.49
CA LEU A 79 -9.85 -11.66 -20.17
C LEU A 79 -9.82 -11.12 -18.74
N VAL A 80 -9.05 -11.79 -17.90
CA VAL A 80 -8.87 -11.37 -16.51
C VAL A 80 -7.40 -11.06 -16.32
N PRO A 81 -7.02 -9.78 -16.34
CA PRO A 81 -5.64 -9.37 -16.23
C PRO A 81 -5.12 -9.65 -14.82
N HIS A 82 -4.01 -10.37 -14.76
CA HIS A 82 -3.29 -10.64 -13.53
C HIS A 82 -1.83 -10.22 -13.69
N VAL A 83 -1.27 -9.56 -12.69
CA VAL A 83 0.09 -9.00 -12.75
C VAL A 83 1.20 -10.05 -12.81
N LEU A 84 0.90 -11.32 -12.50
CA LEU A 84 1.87 -12.42 -12.50
C LEU A 84 1.88 -13.24 -13.76
N PHE A 85 0.80 -13.20 -14.54
CA PHE A 85 0.63 -14.03 -15.71
C PHE A 85 0.65 -13.16 -16.96
N GLU A 86 0.86 -13.80 -18.09
CA GLU A 86 0.65 -13.15 -19.38
C GLU A 86 -0.80 -12.72 -19.48
N SER A 87 -1.07 -11.51 -19.10
CA SER A 87 -2.38 -10.90 -19.20
C SER A 87 -2.43 -10.01 -20.44
N SER A 88 -3.64 -9.81 -20.93
CA SER A 88 -3.86 -9.02 -22.13
C SER A 88 -4.08 -7.52 -21.80
N TYR A 89 -3.52 -7.05 -20.70
CA TYR A 89 -3.59 -5.62 -20.36
C TYR A 89 -2.21 -4.99 -20.34
N TYR A 90 -2.18 -3.69 -20.58
CA TYR A 90 -0.97 -2.88 -20.52
C TYR A 90 -1.20 -1.64 -19.66
N PRO A 91 -0.28 -1.25 -18.77
CA PRO A 91 -0.25 0.08 -18.21
C PRO A 91 -0.02 1.08 -19.36
N TRP A 92 -1.09 1.76 -19.79
CA TRP A 92 -1.11 2.47 -21.07
C TRP A 92 -0.74 3.93 -20.94
N ASP A 93 -1.34 4.60 -19.97
CA ASP A 93 -1.11 6.02 -19.73
C ASP A 93 -1.37 6.35 -18.25
N ILE A 94 -0.30 6.64 -17.49
CA ILE A 94 -0.38 7.08 -16.11
C ILE A 94 0.40 8.38 -16.00
N ASN A 95 -0.28 9.45 -15.60
CA ASN A 95 0.37 10.75 -15.44
C ASN A 95 1.23 10.81 -14.15
N PRO A 96 2.22 11.70 -14.06
CA PRO A 96 3.13 11.78 -12.92
C PRO A 96 2.44 12.00 -11.57
N SER A 97 1.30 12.73 -11.55
CA SER A 97 0.49 12.95 -10.36
C SER A 97 -0.33 11.73 -9.94
N MET A 98 -0.41 10.70 -10.80
CA MET A 98 -1.18 9.47 -10.58
C MET A 98 -2.68 9.72 -10.32
N ASN A 99 -3.23 10.81 -10.83
CA ASN A 99 -4.67 11.09 -10.77
C ASN A 99 -5.42 10.66 -12.04
N ARG A 100 -4.69 10.24 -13.09
CA ARG A 100 -5.20 9.58 -14.28
C ARG A 100 -4.41 8.31 -14.53
N ILE A 101 -5.10 7.17 -14.52
CA ILE A 101 -4.50 5.85 -14.63
C ILE A 101 -5.27 5.06 -15.69
N THR A 102 -4.63 4.78 -16.81
CA THR A 102 -5.23 4.04 -17.93
C THR A 102 -4.55 2.69 -18.11
N TYR A 103 -5.37 1.65 -18.20
CA TYR A 103 -4.96 0.32 -18.63
C TYR A 103 -5.65 -0.03 -19.93
N ARG A 104 -4.89 -0.52 -20.91
CA ARG A 104 -5.42 -1.09 -22.15
C ARG A 104 -5.56 -2.58 -22.03
N TYR A 105 -6.74 -3.09 -22.35
CA TYR A 105 -7.05 -4.51 -22.44
C TYR A 105 -7.23 -4.87 -23.91
N GLU A 106 -6.22 -5.51 -24.48
CA GLU A 106 -6.23 -5.94 -25.88
C GLU A 106 -6.91 -7.31 -25.98
N MET A 107 -8.13 -7.33 -26.53
CA MET A 107 -8.91 -8.55 -26.68
C MET A 107 -8.66 -9.24 -28.03
N GLU A 108 -8.30 -8.49 -29.05
CA GLU A 108 -7.81 -8.99 -30.31
C GLU A 108 -6.56 -8.21 -30.73
N TRP A 109 -5.52 -8.94 -31.07
CA TRP A 109 -4.17 -8.42 -31.25
C TRP A 109 -4.06 -7.27 -32.25
N LYS A 110 -3.10 -6.40 -32.02
CA LYS A 110 -2.77 -5.19 -32.80
C LYS A 110 -3.92 -4.19 -32.84
N ASP A 111 -4.46 -3.86 -31.66
CA ASP A 111 -5.51 -2.83 -31.52
C ASP A 111 -6.76 -3.08 -32.37
N ARG A 112 -7.04 -4.34 -32.71
CA ARG A 112 -8.24 -4.66 -33.48
C ARG A 112 -9.51 -4.58 -32.63
N VAL A 113 -9.48 -5.15 -31.43
CA VAL A 113 -10.54 -5.02 -30.44
C VAL A 113 -9.89 -4.80 -29.08
N PHE A 114 -10.19 -3.68 -28.43
CA PHE A 114 -9.63 -3.38 -27.13
C PHE A 114 -10.57 -2.53 -26.28
N THR A 115 -10.28 -2.48 -24.99
CA THR A 115 -10.93 -1.57 -24.06
C THR A 115 -9.86 -0.82 -23.26
N ASP A 116 -9.91 0.50 -23.32
CA ASP A 116 -9.12 1.37 -22.43
C ASP A 116 -9.95 1.68 -21.20
N VAL A 117 -9.45 1.31 -20.04
CA VAL A 117 -10.07 1.62 -18.75
C VAL A 117 -9.25 2.70 -18.08
N THR A 118 -9.83 3.87 -17.95
CA THR A 118 -9.20 5.04 -17.35
C THR A 118 -9.87 5.38 -16.02
N TYR A 119 -9.07 5.43 -14.97
CA TYR A 119 -9.46 5.87 -13.64
C TYR A 119 -9.04 7.33 -13.45
N TYR A 120 -10.01 8.22 -13.29
CA TYR A 120 -9.80 9.64 -13.01
C TYR A 120 -10.09 9.88 -11.53
N ILE A 121 -9.06 10.09 -10.74
CA ILE A 121 -9.18 10.42 -9.32
C ILE A 121 -9.59 11.89 -9.23
N LEU A 122 -10.86 12.14 -8.90
CA LEU A 122 -11.41 13.48 -8.80
C LEU A 122 -11.04 14.14 -7.47
N ASP A 123 -11.09 13.37 -6.40
CA ASP A 123 -10.75 13.80 -5.04
C ASP A 123 -10.50 12.59 -4.12
N LYS A 124 -10.43 12.83 -2.81
CA LYS A 124 -10.20 11.77 -1.81
C LYS A 124 -11.37 10.77 -1.69
N GLN A 125 -12.53 11.10 -2.22
CA GLN A 125 -13.75 10.30 -2.07
C GLN A 125 -14.26 9.73 -3.39
N ARG A 126 -13.86 10.28 -4.54
CA ARG A 126 -14.45 9.97 -5.85
C ARG A 126 -13.41 9.64 -6.90
N THR A 127 -13.69 8.58 -7.62
CA THR A 127 -12.98 8.21 -8.85
C THR A 127 -14.00 7.95 -9.95
N LEU A 128 -13.89 8.69 -11.06
CA LEU A 128 -14.66 8.42 -12.27
C LEU A 128 -13.90 7.39 -13.11
N VAL A 129 -14.61 6.42 -13.67
CA VAL A 129 -14.02 5.34 -14.47
C VAL A 129 -14.59 5.41 -15.88
N GLY A 130 -13.74 5.73 -16.85
CA GLY A 130 -14.09 5.72 -18.27
C GLY A 130 -13.68 4.38 -18.89
N MET A 131 -14.61 3.69 -19.52
CA MET A 131 -14.38 2.42 -20.21
C MET A 131 -14.63 2.60 -21.70
N HIS A 132 -13.55 2.85 -22.44
CA HIS A 132 -13.59 3.11 -23.87
C HIS A 132 -13.38 1.82 -24.65
N CYS A 133 -14.46 1.28 -25.21
CA CYS A 133 -14.48 0.04 -25.96
C CYS A 133 -14.36 0.34 -27.47
N VAL A 134 -13.42 -0.31 -28.16
CA VAL A 134 -13.11 -0.07 -29.57
C VAL A 134 -13.16 -1.35 -30.37
N ASN A 135 -13.81 -1.29 -31.54
CA ASN A 135 -13.85 -2.33 -32.56
C ASN A 135 -13.32 -1.81 -33.90
N ASN A 136 -12.10 -2.13 -34.25
CA ASN A 136 -11.47 -1.79 -35.54
C ASN A 136 -11.61 -2.91 -36.59
N THR A 137 -12.45 -3.92 -36.31
CA THR A 137 -12.68 -5.03 -37.25
C THR A 137 -13.85 -4.73 -38.20
N THR A 138 -13.99 -5.57 -39.22
CA THR A 138 -15.10 -5.52 -40.18
C THR A 138 -16.34 -6.29 -39.71
N ALA A 139 -16.32 -6.89 -38.50
CA ALA A 139 -17.43 -7.67 -37.94
C ALA A 139 -17.95 -6.99 -36.66
N ASN A 140 -19.23 -7.23 -36.34
CA ASN A 140 -19.80 -6.84 -35.06
C ASN A 140 -19.07 -7.56 -33.92
N GLN A 141 -18.80 -6.82 -32.83
CA GLN A 141 -18.23 -7.37 -31.61
C GLN A 141 -19.21 -7.21 -30.44
N ASN A 142 -19.32 -8.24 -29.62
CA ASN A 142 -20.14 -8.22 -28.41
C ASN A 142 -19.21 -8.37 -27.21
N LEU A 143 -19.07 -7.30 -26.46
CA LEU A 143 -18.20 -7.25 -25.30
C LEU A 143 -19.00 -7.33 -23.99
N VAL A 144 -18.27 -7.56 -22.92
CA VAL A 144 -18.75 -7.45 -21.54
C VAL A 144 -17.74 -6.66 -20.73
N LEU A 145 -18.23 -5.98 -19.69
CA LEU A 145 -17.41 -5.36 -18.67
C LEU A 145 -17.83 -5.89 -17.31
N ASN A 146 -16.88 -6.44 -16.58
CA ASN A 146 -17.07 -6.85 -15.19
C ASN A 146 -16.46 -5.78 -14.28
N LEU A 147 -17.27 -5.01 -13.61
CA LEU A 147 -16.86 -4.07 -12.59
C LEU A 147 -16.77 -4.85 -11.27
N MET A 148 -15.57 -5.07 -10.78
CA MET A 148 -15.30 -5.94 -9.63
C MET A 148 -14.85 -5.10 -8.44
N ALA A 149 -15.61 -5.16 -7.36
CA ALA A 149 -15.30 -4.49 -6.10
C ALA A 149 -15.04 -5.53 -5.00
N TYR A 150 -14.00 -5.33 -4.23
CA TYR A 150 -13.64 -6.20 -3.12
C TYR A 150 -12.81 -5.46 -2.07
N ILE A 151 -12.74 -6.02 -0.87
CA ILE A 151 -11.86 -5.53 0.18
C ILE A 151 -10.75 -6.55 0.43
N ASP A 152 -9.55 -6.04 0.65
CA ASP A 152 -8.42 -6.84 1.12
C ASP A 152 -8.04 -6.40 2.52
N TYR A 153 -7.72 -7.36 3.36
CA TYR A 153 -7.17 -7.14 4.67
C TYR A 153 -5.79 -7.77 4.70
N GLU A 154 -4.81 -7.02 5.17
CA GLU A 154 -3.45 -7.53 5.18
C GLU A 154 -3.33 -8.77 6.07
N ARG A 155 -4.09 -8.84 7.18
CA ARG A 155 -4.04 -9.95 8.14
C ARG A 155 -5.28 -10.07 9.01
N GLU A 156 -5.61 -11.31 9.34
CA GLU A 156 -6.43 -11.62 10.49
C GLU A 156 -5.54 -11.56 11.73
N GLN A 157 -5.92 -10.77 12.72
CA GLN A 157 -5.21 -10.64 13.98
C GLN A 157 -6.18 -10.79 15.13
N PRO A 158 -5.83 -11.48 16.24
CA PRO A 158 -6.63 -11.47 17.43
C PRO A 158 -6.71 -10.05 18.00
N ARG A 159 -7.75 -9.78 18.75
CA ARG A 159 -7.92 -8.54 19.51
C ARG A 159 -7.87 -8.86 20.99
N PHE A 160 -7.46 -7.90 21.78
CA PHE A 160 -7.62 -8.01 23.22
C PHE A 160 -8.76 -7.11 23.71
N LYS A 161 -9.45 -7.59 24.73
CA LYS A 161 -10.44 -6.82 25.49
C LYS A 161 -9.91 -6.60 26.88
N ILE A 162 -9.92 -5.35 27.33
CA ILE A 162 -9.53 -4.93 28.68
C ILE A 162 -10.77 -4.49 29.46
N PRO A 163 -10.73 -4.49 30.80
CA PRO A 163 -11.81 -3.98 31.62
C PRO A 163 -12.08 -2.49 31.32
N GLU A 164 -13.33 -2.08 31.43
CA GLU A 164 -13.69 -0.66 31.39
C GLU A 164 -12.96 0.08 32.50
N ASN A 165 -12.40 1.27 32.19
CA ASN A 165 -11.60 2.08 33.09
C ASN A 165 -10.23 1.52 33.52
N SER A 166 -9.74 0.44 32.86
CA SER A 166 -8.36 0.00 33.08
C SER A 166 -7.38 0.94 32.37
N ASN A 167 -6.20 1.10 32.97
CA ASN A 167 -5.08 1.86 32.39
C ASN A 167 -3.97 0.94 31.88
N ILE A 168 -4.34 -0.19 31.27
CA ILE A 168 -3.39 -1.12 30.66
C ILE A 168 -2.80 -0.47 29.40
N GLN A 169 -1.49 -0.56 29.30
CA GLN A 169 -0.77 -0.19 28.08
C GLN A 169 -0.25 -1.45 27.39
N TRP A 170 -0.41 -1.53 26.08
CA TRP A 170 0.17 -2.58 25.25
C TRP A 170 1.38 -2.05 24.49
N TYR A 171 2.45 -2.84 24.45
CA TYR A 171 3.67 -2.60 23.68
C TYR A 171 3.90 -3.82 22.78
N ASN A 172 4.05 -3.59 21.46
CA ASN A 172 4.39 -4.67 20.54
C ASN A 172 5.84 -5.11 20.75
N ALA A 173 6.14 -6.35 20.51
CA ALA A 173 7.52 -6.83 20.59
C ALA A 173 8.45 -6.13 19.57
N THR A 174 7.89 -5.57 18.50
CA THR A 174 8.62 -4.81 17.48
C THR A 174 8.79 -3.32 17.79
N ASP A 175 8.22 -2.82 18.90
CA ASP A 175 8.37 -1.42 19.34
C ASP A 175 9.66 -1.18 20.18
N TYR A 176 10.70 -1.93 19.89
CA TYR A 176 11.98 -1.83 20.58
C TYR A 176 12.74 -0.55 20.19
N ILE A 177 13.57 -0.05 21.10
CA ILE A 177 14.56 1.01 20.81
C ILE A 177 15.91 0.44 20.39
N LEU A 178 16.17 -0.83 20.75
CA LEU A 178 17.37 -1.57 20.36
C LEU A 178 17.04 -3.06 20.27
N ASN A 179 17.50 -3.73 19.23
CA ASN A 179 17.41 -5.16 19.06
C ASN A 179 18.75 -5.69 18.52
N GLU A 180 19.43 -6.48 19.32
CA GLU A 180 20.76 -7.04 19.03
C GLU A 180 20.70 -8.57 19.09
N PRO A 181 20.20 -9.25 18.03
CA PRO A 181 20.32 -10.70 17.95
C PRO A 181 21.78 -11.10 17.73
N VAL A 182 22.23 -12.12 18.43
CA VAL A 182 23.59 -12.69 18.29
C VAL A 182 23.78 -13.25 16.87
N ARG A 183 22.76 -13.96 16.40
CA ARG A 183 22.78 -14.55 15.06
C ARG A 183 21.97 -13.71 14.07
N LYS A 184 22.66 -13.12 13.12
CA LYS A 184 22.09 -12.41 11.98
C LYS A 184 22.19 -13.29 10.73
N SER A 185 21.15 -14.04 10.43
CA SER A 185 21.16 -14.91 9.25
C SER A 185 20.24 -14.35 8.16
N PRO A 186 20.76 -14.00 6.99
CA PRO A 186 19.94 -13.60 5.87
C PRO A 186 19.05 -14.77 5.43
N GLN A 187 17.79 -14.48 5.16
CA GLN A 187 16.83 -15.47 4.67
C GLN A 187 16.35 -15.11 3.28
N TYR A 188 16.12 -16.11 2.47
CA TYR A 188 15.57 -15.91 1.14
C TYR A 188 14.08 -15.53 1.20
N ASN A 189 13.62 -14.77 0.23
CA ASN A 189 12.21 -14.42 0.01
C ASN A 189 11.54 -13.61 1.12
N LEU A 190 12.30 -12.85 1.88
CA LEU A 190 11.72 -11.90 2.82
C LEU A 190 11.53 -10.54 2.15
N VAL A 191 10.41 -9.91 2.45
CA VAL A 191 10.07 -8.57 1.94
C VAL A 191 10.94 -7.50 2.60
N TYR A 192 11.40 -7.77 3.82
CA TYR A 192 12.23 -6.91 4.66
C TYR A 192 13.23 -7.77 5.43
N ASP A 193 14.21 -7.17 6.07
CA ASP A 193 15.27 -7.89 6.79
C ASP A 193 14.87 -8.45 8.17
N GLY A 194 13.56 -8.69 8.39
CA GLY A 194 13.03 -9.23 9.65
C GLY A 194 13.75 -10.47 10.17
N TRP A 195 14.40 -11.26 9.27
CA TRP A 195 15.24 -12.36 9.69
C TRP A 195 16.48 -11.91 10.48
N LYS A 196 17.14 -10.86 10.04
CA LYS A 196 18.32 -10.31 10.73
C LYS A 196 17.99 -9.74 12.10
N ARG A 197 16.76 -9.25 12.26
CA ARG A 197 16.22 -8.71 13.52
C ARG A 197 15.35 -9.69 14.27
N ASN A 198 15.24 -10.93 13.82
CA ASN A 198 14.36 -11.96 14.38
C ASN A 198 12.87 -11.59 14.34
N GLU A 199 12.47 -10.63 13.51
CA GLU A 199 11.06 -10.29 13.31
C GLU A 199 10.37 -11.31 12.40
N MET A 200 9.16 -11.69 12.78
CA MET A 200 8.36 -12.65 12.02
C MET A 200 6.92 -12.18 11.94
N GLN A 201 6.35 -12.33 10.75
CA GLN A 201 4.95 -12.07 10.48
C GLN A 201 4.08 -13.26 10.89
N THR A 202 3.02 -13.02 11.67
CA THR A 202 2.06 -14.05 12.02
C THR A 202 0.67 -13.47 12.27
N SER A 203 -0.37 -14.16 11.78
CA SER A 203 -1.77 -13.82 12.04
C SER A 203 -2.21 -14.07 13.49
N GLN A 204 -1.42 -14.75 14.29
CA GLN A 204 -1.73 -15.07 15.68
C GLN A 204 -1.27 -14.00 16.68
N SER A 205 -0.49 -13.02 16.24
CA SER A 205 -0.07 -11.89 17.08
C SER A 205 -1.10 -10.78 17.11
N LEU A 206 -1.04 -9.92 18.12
CA LEU A 206 -1.94 -8.76 18.26
C LEU A 206 -1.59 -7.62 17.30
N SER A 207 -0.32 -7.54 16.88
CA SER A 207 0.18 -6.53 15.95
C SER A 207 0.40 -7.07 14.52
N GLY A 208 0.31 -8.39 14.33
CA GLY A 208 0.69 -9.05 13.08
C GLY A 208 2.17 -9.43 13.00
N TYR A 209 3.00 -9.01 13.95
CA TYR A 209 4.44 -9.29 14.03
C TYR A 209 4.86 -9.71 15.43
N VAL A 210 5.90 -10.52 15.48
CA VAL A 210 6.53 -10.99 16.73
C VAL A 210 8.04 -10.90 16.58
N LEU A 211 8.75 -10.85 17.69
CA LEU A 211 10.14 -11.30 17.73
C LEU A 211 10.11 -12.82 17.84
N GLY A 212 10.50 -13.49 16.75
CA GLY A 212 10.53 -14.93 16.61
C GLY A 212 11.81 -15.35 15.91
N LYS A 213 11.74 -16.24 14.92
CA LYS A 213 12.89 -16.65 14.09
C LYS A 213 14.16 -16.90 14.89
N GLU A 214 14.05 -17.81 15.86
CA GLU A 214 15.12 -18.18 16.77
C GLU A 214 15.43 -17.14 17.87
N PHE A 215 14.64 -16.10 18.05
CA PHE A 215 14.80 -15.14 19.15
C PHE A 215 14.79 -15.86 20.52
N GLY A 216 15.78 -15.58 21.34
CA GLY A 216 15.97 -16.20 22.64
C GLY A 216 16.74 -17.54 22.62
N LYS A 217 17.04 -18.10 21.45
CA LYS A 217 17.80 -19.35 21.32
C LYS A 217 19.27 -19.18 21.64
N ASP A 218 19.85 -18.06 21.24
CA ASP A 218 21.26 -17.79 21.46
C ASP A 218 21.45 -16.96 22.75
N LYS A 219 22.44 -17.35 23.56
CA LYS A 219 22.80 -16.58 24.76
C LYS A 219 23.33 -15.22 24.36
N GLY A 220 22.68 -14.16 24.87
CA GLY A 220 23.03 -12.79 24.59
C GLY A 220 22.14 -12.11 23.55
N ASP A 221 21.15 -12.81 22.96
CA ASP A 221 20.05 -12.12 22.23
C ASP A 221 19.46 -11.06 23.15
N ARG A 222 19.43 -9.81 22.70
CA ARG A 222 19.11 -8.67 23.53
C ARG A 222 18.14 -7.74 22.84
N VAL A 223 17.12 -7.32 23.59
CA VAL A 223 16.15 -6.32 23.14
C VAL A 223 15.87 -5.33 24.24
N ILE A 224 15.74 -4.04 23.89
CA ILE A 224 15.44 -2.96 24.85
C ILE A 224 14.19 -2.22 24.40
N TYR A 225 13.29 -2.00 25.34
CA TYR A 225 12.08 -1.20 25.20
C TYR A 225 12.13 0.03 26.09
N GLU A 226 11.43 1.09 25.67
CA GLU A 226 11.11 2.23 26.51
C GLU A 226 9.64 2.13 26.98
N ILE A 227 9.44 2.09 28.28
CA ILE A 227 8.12 1.95 28.91
C ILE A 227 7.78 3.25 29.62
N ASN A 228 6.59 3.78 29.39
CA ASN A 228 6.11 4.97 30.08
C ASN A 228 5.20 4.57 31.25
N ILE A 229 5.66 4.82 32.48
CA ILE A 229 4.88 4.59 33.71
C ILE A 229 4.07 5.83 34.04
N LEU A 230 2.75 5.67 34.03
CA LEU A 230 1.80 6.75 34.34
C LEU A 230 1.76 7.06 35.85
N PRO A 231 1.37 8.30 36.23
CA PRO A 231 1.16 8.66 37.65
C PRO A 231 0.17 7.72 38.33
N GLY A 232 0.53 7.26 39.54
CA GLY A 232 -0.26 6.29 40.33
C GLY A 232 -0.14 4.83 39.85
N LYS A 233 0.77 4.57 38.89
CA LYS A 233 1.05 3.23 38.36
C LYS A 233 2.51 2.80 38.59
N GLU A 234 3.14 3.33 39.64
CA GLU A 234 4.54 3.03 39.95
C GLU A 234 4.79 1.60 40.41
N LYS A 235 3.72 0.86 40.72
CA LYS A 235 3.74 -0.58 41.04
C LYS A 235 2.71 -1.32 40.21
N GLY A 236 3.11 -2.48 39.68
CA GLY A 236 2.22 -3.26 38.83
C GLY A 236 2.90 -4.53 38.31
N LYS A 237 2.39 -5.03 37.23
CA LYS A 237 2.93 -6.20 36.50
C LYS A 237 3.15 -5.89 35.03
N ILE A 238 4.12 -6.59 34.46
CA ILE A 238 4.37 -6.67 33.04
C ILE A 238 3.95 -8.06 32.58
N GLY A 239 2.91 -8.15 31.75
CA GLY A 239 2.37 -9.41 31.23
C GLY A 239 2.89 -9.65 29.81
N PHE A 240 3.81 -10.57 29.64
CA PHE A 240 4.37 -10.94 28.33
C PHE A 240 3.46 -11.93 27.62
N ARG A 241 3.06 -11.57 26.39
CA ARG A 241 2.36 -12.50 25.50
C ARG A 241 3.37 -13.15 24.56
N TYR A 242 3.42 -14.49 24.56
CA TYR A 242 4.43 -15.25 23.85
C TYR A 242 3.93 -16.62 23.44
N ASN A 243 4.64 -17.25 22.50
CA ASN A 243 4.48 -18.66 22.15
C ASN A 243 5.86 -19.33 22.12
N THR A 244 6.07 -20.27 23.03
CA THR A 244 7.25 -21.14 23.04
C THR A 244 6.81 -22.55 22.67
N PRO A 245 7.61 -23.31 21.89
CA PRO A 245 7.25 -24.67 21.51
C PRO A 245 6.93 -25.54 22.71
N LYS A 246 5.92 -26.40 22.61
CA LYS A 246 5.42 -27.26 23.67
C LYS A 246 6.54 -28.04 24.37
N GLY A 247 6.57 -27.98 25.69
CA GLY A 247 7.56 -28.68 26.52
C GLY A 247 8.98 -28.06 26.47
N LYS A 248 9.13 -26.88 25.90
CA LYS A 248 10.38 -26.09 25.89
C LYS A 248 10.22 -24.90 26.82
N THR A 249 11.34 -24.30 27.23
CA THR A 249 11.35 -23.07 28.03
C THR A 249 12.37 -22.11 27.44
N SER A 250 11.95 -20.87 27.18
CA SER A 250 12.83 -19.79 26.81
C SER A 250 13.05 -18.88 28.02
N THR A 251 14.30 -18.54 28.31
CA THR A 251 14.65 -17.87 29.57
C THR A 251 15.40 -16.57 29.28
N PHE A 252 14.98 -15.50 29.95
CA PHE A 252 15.57 -14.17 29.84
C PHE A 252 15.86 -13.57 31.22
N GLN A 253 16.95 -12.81 31.30
CA GLN A 253 17.18 -11.85 32.38
C GLN A 253 16.51 -10.53 31.99
N VAL A 254 15.62 -10.04 32.82
CA VAL A 254 14.96 -8.74 32.68
C VAL A 254 15.69 -7.74 33.55
N LYS A 255 16.06 -6.57 32.97
CA LYS A 255 16.80 -5.50 33.66
C LYS A 255 16.14 -4.15 33.41
N GLY A 256 16.44 -3.20 34.30
CA GLY A 256 16.01 -1.81 34.19
C GLY A 256 14.78 -1.49 35.01
N ILE A 257 13.57 -1.61 34.45
CA ILE A 257 12.33 -1.35 35.21
C ILE A 257 12.13 -2.35 36.36
N THR A 258 12.67 -3.54 36.25
CA THR A 258 12.72 -4.59 37.24
C THR A 258 13.95 -5.47 37.04
N GLU A 259 14.43 -6.11 38.12
CA GLU A 259 15.49 -7.13 38.04
C GLU A 259 14.83 -8.48 38.30
N SER A 260 14.67 -9.28 37.25
CA SER A 260 13.87 -10.49 37.34
C SER A 260 14.29 -11.53 36.31
N ARG A 261 14.12 -12.80 36.62
CA ARG A 261 14.27 -13.89 35.66
C ARG A 261 12.90 -14.24 35.09
N LEU A 262 12.79 -14.18 33.75
CA LEU A 262 11.56 -14.48 33.03
C LEU A 262 11.69 -15.85 32.37
N GLU A 263 10.83 -16.79 32.72
CA GLU A 263 10.76 -18.14 32.17
C GLU A 263 9.48 -18.31 31.35
N LEU A 264 9.64 -18.39 30.04
CA LEU A 264 8.56 -18.53 29.06
C LEU A 264 8.34 -20.01 28.76
N GLN A 265 7.50 -20.67 29.58
CA GLN A 265 7.19 -22.09 29.43
C GLN A 265 6.28 -22.33 28.24
N GLY A 266 6.65 -23.29 27.38
CA GLY A 266 5.96 -23.57 26.14
C GLY A 266 4.75 -24.47 26.27
N THR A 267 3.61 -23.97 25.87
CA THR A 267 2.36 -24.73 25.66
C THR A 267 2.16 -25.11 24.18
N GLY A 268 2.88 -24.49 23.29
CA GLY A 268 2.68 -24.54 21.82
C GLY A 268 1.62 -23.55 21.32
N GLU A 269 1.04 -22.77 22.23
CA GLU A 269 0.05 -21.72 21.93
C GLU A 269 0.45 -20.42 22.60
N TYR A 270 -0.12 -19.30 22.13
CA TYR A 270 0.11 -18.00 22.76
C TYR A 270 -0.53 -17.94 24.15
N CYS A 271 0.29 -17.61 25.14
CA CYS A 271 -0.13 -17.42 26.51
C CYS A 271 0.48 -16.13 27.10
N ILE A 272 0.01 -15.73 28.28
CA ILE A 272 0.49 -14.55 29.00
C ILE A 272 1.09 -15.01 30.33
N ILE A 273 2.34 -14.57 30.61
CA ILE A 273 2.97 -14.68 31.91
C ILE A 273 3.35 -13.29 32.39
N SER A 274 3.25 -13.06 33.71
CA SER A 274 3.55 -11.73 34.24
C SER A 274 4.64 -11.74 35.31
N ILE A 275 5.43 -10.67 35.36
CA ILE A 275 6.41 -10.37 36.41
C ILE A 275 6.08 -9.02 37.04
N PRO A 276 6.38 -8.83 38.34
CA PRO A 276 6.14 -7.58 39.04
C PRO A 276 7.17 -6.50 38.64
N TYR A 277 6.75 -5.26 38.73
CA TYR A 277 7.67 -4.10 38.69
C TYR A 277 7.32 -3.11 39.80
N SER A 278 8.32 -2.30 40.18
CA SER A 278 8.14 -1.21 41.14
C SER A 278 9.11 -0.07 40.82
N CYS A 279 8.57 1.08 40.53
CA CYS A 279 9.31 2.30 40.20
C CYS A 279 9.20 3.34 41.33
N LYS A 280 10.19 4.22 41.46
CA LYS A 280 10.17 5.28 42.48
C LYS A 280 9.25 6.47 42.13
N LYS A 281 9.02 6.72 40.85
CA LYS A 281 8.22 7.82 40.33
C LYS A 281 7.67 7.49 38.93
N PRO A 282 6.61 8.17 38.46
CA PRO A 282 6.19 8.00 37.08
C PRO A 282 7.25 8.55 36.11
N GLY A 283 7.21 8.11 34.85
CA GLY A 283 8.14 8.52 33.82
C GLY A 283 8.58 7.38 32.90
N ARG A 284 9.59 7.64 32.09
CA ARG A 284 10.11 6.68 31.11
C ARG A 284 11.19 5.80 31.72
N TYR A 285 11.06 4.51 31.52
CA TYR A 285 11.97 3.48 32.00
C TYR A 285 12.40 2.58 30.84
N LYS A 286 13.65 2.14 30.88
CA LYS A 286 14.10 1.09 29.98
C LYS A 286 13.80 -0.26 30.58
N MET A 287 13.39 -1.21 29.72
CA MET A 287 13.29 -2.63 30.03
C MET A 287 14.16 -3.38 29.03
N GLU A 288 15.10 -4.13 29.52
CA GLU A 288 16.02 -4.94 28.73
C GLU A 288 15.70 -6.41 28.96
N LEU A 289 15.56 -7.19 27.88
CA LEU A 289 15.48 -8.64 27.90
C LEU A 289 16.79 -9.20 27.32
N ASN A 290 17.51 -9.98 28.13
CA ASN A 290 18.72 -10.69 27.74
C ASN A 290 18.49 -12.19 27.76
N SER A 291 18.64 -12.88 26.65
CA SER A 291 18.49 -14.33 26.57
C SER A 291 19.62 -15.07 27.31
N GLU A 292 19.24 -16.11 28.07
CA GLU A 292 20.17 -17.07 28.65
C GLU A 292 20.59 -18.20 27.68
N GLY A 293 20.02 -18.22 26.45
CA GLY A 293 20.38 -19.17 25.40
C GLY A 293 19.79 -20.56 25.62
N THR A 294 18.49 -20.65 25.84
CA THR A 294 17.80 -21.93 26.07
C THR A 294 17.04 -22.37 24.82
N HIS A 295 15.84 -21.87 24.60
CA HIS A 295 15.01 -22.15 23.42
C HIS A 295 14.44 -20.86 22.83
N SER A 296 14.16 -20.88 21.53
CA SER A 296 13.48 -19.77 20.85
C SER A 296 12.05 -19.61 21.32
N THR A 297 11.55 -18.38 21.24
CA THR A 297 10.17 -18.01 21.52
C THR A 297 9.68 -17.00 20.48
N ASP A 298 8.38 -16.99 20.23
CA ASP A 298 7.72 -15.91 19.51
C ASP A 298 7.16 -14.93 20.55
N LEU A 299 7.85 -13.83 20.78
CA LEU A 299 7.39 -12.77 21.66
C LEU A 299 6.48 -11.82 20.88
N ASP A 300 5.20 -11.74 21.25
CA ASP A 300 4.20 -10.86 20.63
C ASP A 300 4.27 -9.42 21.16
N GLY A 301 4.51 -9.31 22.45
CA GLY A 301 4.59 -8.03 23.14
C GLY A 301 4.29 -8.18 24.62
N PHE A 302 3.97 -7.07 25.26
CA PHE A 302 3.67 -7.09 26.69
C PHE A 302 2.67 -6.00 27.09
N PHE A 303 1.89 -6.33 28.10
CA PHE A 303 0.97 -5.43 28.79
C PHE A 303 1.63 -4.87 30.05
N VAL A 304 1.41 -3.58 30.32
CA VAL A 304 1.85 -2.93 31.55
C VAL A 304 0.62 -2.41 32.29
N GLY A 305 0.40 -2.87 33.52
CA GLY A 305 -0.81 -2.49 34.26
C GLY A 305 -0.83 -3.08 35.66
N SER A 306 -1.97 -2.99 36.37
CA SER A 306 -2.16 -3.66 37.65
C SER A 306 -2.27 -5.17 37.45
N GLU A 307 -2.00 -5.94 38.53
CA GLU A 307 -2.16 -7.39 38.48
C GLU A 307 -3.59 -7.80 38.18
N GLU A 308 -4.54 -7.12 38.79
CA GLU A 308 -5.96 -7.40 38.63
C GLU A 308 -6.38 -7.16 37.15
N ASP A 309 -5.98 -6.06 36.58
CA ASP A 309 -6.29 -5.72 35.19
C ASP A 309 -5.68 -6.73 34.20
N ILE A 310 -4.39 -7.10 34.40
CA ILE A 310 -3.70 -8.05 33.49
C ILE A 310 -4.36 -9.41 33.51
N ASN A 311 -4.80 -9.89 34.68
CA ASN A 311 -5.49 -11.18 34.84
C ASN A 311 -6.87 -11.19 34.16
N GLN A 312 -7.45 -10.03 33.88
CA GLN A 312 -8.76 -9.89 33.20
C GLN A 312 -8.65 -9.71 31.69
N ILE A 313 -7.44 -9.61 31.14
CA ILE A 313 -7.24 -9.51 29.69
C ILE A 313 -7.79 -10.75 29.01
N LYS A 314 -8.67 -10.54 28.04
CA LYS A 314 -9.20 -11.60 27.16
C LYS A 314 -8.69 -11.40 25.75
N ILE A 315 -8.05 -12.43 25.20
CA ILE A 315 -7.68 -12.46 23.80
C ILE A 315 -8.84 -13.10 23.02
N LEU A 316 -9.36 -12.36 22.08
CA LEU A 316 -10.49 -12.79 21.26
C LEU A 316 -9.98 -13.08 19.85
N PRO A 317 -10.28 -14.26 19.28
CA PRO A 317 -10.00 -14.50 17.86
C PRO A 317 -10.79 -13.51 17.01
N ARG A 318 -10.16 -13.00 15.95
CA ARG A 318 -10.81 -12.16 14.97
C ARG A 318 -10.89 -12.92 13.66
N LYS A 319 -12.10 -13.13 13.18
CA LYS A 319 -12.34 -13.63 11.84
C LYS A 319 -12.79 -12.47 10.97
N LEU A 320 -12.03 -12.17 9.95
CA LEU A 320 -12.37 -11.14 8.99
C LEU A 320 -13.47 -11.66 8.05
N SER A 321 -14.38 -10.79 7.67
CA SER A 321 -15.39 -11.07 6.67
C SER A 321 -15.17 -10.21 5.44
N PHE A 322 -15.01 -10.87 4.29
CA PHE A 322 -14.90 -10.22 2.99
C PHE A 322 -16.28 -9.97 2.34
N ILE A 323 -17.33 -10.46 2.96
CA ILE A 323 -18.70 -10.35 2.42
C ILE A 323 -19.33 -9.05 2.93
N PRO A 324 -19.62 -8.09 2.03
CA PRO A 324 -20.29 -6.85 2.42
C PRO A 324 -21.80 -7.02 2.55
N GLU A 325 -22.43 -6.10 3.26
CA GLU A 325 -23.83 -5.80 3.06
C GLU A 325 -23.98 -5.01 1.76
N ILE A 326 -24.84 -5.48 0.84
CA ILE A 326 -25.06 -4.86 -0.48
C ILE A 326 -26.44 -4.22 -0.49
N LYS A 327 -26.49 -2.91 -0.75
CA LYS A 327 -27.74 -2.16 -0.98
C LYS A 327 -27.78 -1.68 -2.42
N THR A 328 -28.77 -2.12 -3.18
CA THR A 328 -28.99 -1.69 -4.57
C THR A 328 -29.88 -0.46 -4.63
N GLY A 329 -29.56 0.48 -5.51
CA GLY A 329 -30.37 1.65 -5.78
C GLY A 329 -31.66 1.35 -6.55
N LYS A 330 -32.50 2.36 -6.69
CA LYS A 330 -33.81 2.24 -7.41
C LYS A 330 -33.61 1.94 -8.90
N THR A 331 -32.59 2.48 -9.50
CA THR A 331 -32.27 2.32 -10.93
C THR A 331 -31.69 0.96 -11.27
N LYS A 332 -31.22 0.20 -10.27
CA LYS A 332 -30.46 -1.03 -10.45
C LYS A 332 -29.15 -0.84 -11.25
N GLN A 333 -28.70 0.39 -11.41
CA GLN A 333 -27.43 0.78 -12.03
C GLN A 333 -26.44 1.31 -11.00
N ASP A 334 -26.66 0.96 -9.75
CA ASP A 334 -25.77 1.27 -8.63
C ASP A 334 -25.95 0.26 -7.50
N PHE A 335 -24.94 0.18 -6.66
CA PHE A 335 -25.00 -0.47 -5.36
C PHE A 335 -24.04 0.17 -4.36
N ILE A 336 -24.35 0.02 -3.09
CA ILE A 336 -23.55 0.47 -1.96
C ILE A 336 -23.10 -0.74 -1.16
N LEU A 337 -21.83 -0.79 -0.83
CA LEU A 337 -21.19 -1.84 -0.06
C LEU A 337 -20.82 -1.33 1.33
N LYS A 338 -21.15 -2.13 2.35
CA LYS A 338 -20.66 -1.94 3.72
C LYS A 338 -19.96 -3.21 4.19
N TYR A 339 -18.66 -3.13 4.34
CA TYR A 339 -17.88 -4.23 4.90
C TYR A 339 -17.88 -4.18 6.42
N PRO A 340 -17.99 -5.33 7.12
CA PRO A 340 -18.13 -5.36 8.58
C PRO A 340 -16.97 -4.68 9.34
N GLU A 341 -15.77 -4.78 8.81
CA GLU A 341 -14.54 -4.30 9.44
C GLU A 341 -14.04 -2.96 8.87
N CYS A 342 -14.88 -2.25 8.13
CA CYS A 342 -14.53 -0.99 7.50
C CYS A 342 -15.59 0.07 7.84
N ASP A 343 -15.18 1.24 8.31
CA ASP A 343 -16.12 2.31 8.66
C ASP A 343 -16.69 2.99 7.42
N ASN A 344 -15.95 3.02 6.33
CA ASN A 344 -16.38 3.59 5.08
C ASN A 344 -17.46 2.74 4.39
N TYR A 345 -18.37 3.43 3.71
CA TYR A 345 -19.23 2.87 2.68
C TYR A 345 -18.61 3.10 1.32
N TYR A 346 -18.84 2.18 0.39
CA TYR A 346 -18.39 2.30 -0.99
C TYR A 346 -19.58 2.24 -1.92
N GLY A 347 -19.69 3.23 -2.80
CA GLY A 347 -20.70 3.29 -3.84
C GLY A 347 -20.10 2.99 -5.21
N ILE A 348 -20.79 2.18 -5.99
CA ILE A 348 -20.47 1.94 -7.40
C ILE A 348 -21.72 2.22 -8.22
N ALA A 349 -21.61 3.12 -9.22
CA ALA A 349 -22.69 3.45 -10.14
C ALA A 349 -22.16 3.42 -11.58
N TRP A 350 -23.04 3.17 -12.55
CA TRP A 350 -22.67 3.12 -13.98
C TRP A 350 -23.82 3.61 -14.87
N ASN A 351 -23.48 4.07 -16.08
CA ASN A 351 -24.43 4.64 -17.03
C ASN A 351 -24.81 3.69 -18.19
N TYR A 352 -24.85 2.37 -17.92
CA TYR A 352 -25.23 1.37 -18.91
C TYR A 352 -26.43 0.56 -18.43
N GLN A 353 -27.50 0.47 -19.24
CA GLN A 353 -28.79 -0.12 -18.81
C GLN A 353 -28.73 -1.65 -18.73
N GLU A 354 -28.19 -2.30 -19.75
CA GLU A 354 -28.12 -3.76 -19.82
C GLU A 354 -27.06 -4.31 -18.86
N SER A 355 -27.46 -4.44 -17.60
CA SER A 355 -26.55 -4.83 -16.52
C SER A 355 -27.19 -5.76 -15.51
N GLN A 356 -26.36 -6.48 -14.77
CA GLN A 356 -26.74 -7.36 -13.68
C GLN A 356 -25.78 -7.21 -12.52
N ILE A 357 -26.32 -7.09 -11.30
CA ILE A 357 -25.51 -7.15 -10.07
C ILE A 357 -25.33 -8.60 -9.70
N ARG A 358 -24.09 -9.00 -9.45
CA ARG A 358 -23.70 -10.39 -9.14
C ARG A 358 -22.70 -10.43 -7.98
N GLU A 359 -22.58 -11.61 -7.42
CA GLU A 359 -21.52 -11.96 -6.46
C GLU A 359 -20.62 -13.05 -7.04
N VAL A 360 -19.31 -12.93 -6.86
CA VAL A 360 -18.34 -13.96 -7.23
C VAL A 360 -17.58 -14.39 -6.00
N LEU A 361 -17.64 -15.68 -5.67
CA LEU A 361 -17.01 -16.26 -4.49
C LEU A 361 -15.85 -17.17 -4.93
N ASP A 362 -14.70 -16.58 -5.13
CA ASP A 362 -13.45 -17.29 -5.49
C ASP A 362 -12.25 -16.42 -5.10
N ASP A 363 -11.13 -17.02 -4.79
CA ASP A 363 -9.87 -16.34 -4.47
C ASP A 363 -9.06 -15.96 -5.71
N ASN A 364 -9.34 -16.59 -6.86
CA ASN A 364 -8.62 -16.41 -8.11
C ASN A 364 -9.56 -16.21 -9.29
N LEU A 365 -9.89 -14.95 -9.57
CA LEU A 365 -10.80 -14.60 -10.67
C LEU A 365 -10.28 -15.02 -12.04
N GLU A 366 -8.98 -14.99 -12.27
CA GLU A 366 -8.41 -15.40 -13.55
C GLU A 366 -8.69 -16.88 -13.83
N SER A 367 -8.35 -17.75 -12.89
CA SER A 367 -8.65 -19.18 -12.99
C SER A 367 -10.16 -19.44 -13.04
N PHE A 368 -10.93 -18.71 -12.24
CA PHE A 368 -12.38 -18.84 -12.20
C PHE A 368 -13.01 -18.50 -13.54
N PHE A 369 -12.74 -17.34 -14.11
CA PHE A 369 -13.31 -16.90 -15.38
C PHE A 369 -12.82 -17.73 -16.58
N ARG A 370 -11.63 -18.29 -16.54
CA ARG A 370 -11.18 -19.24 -17.54
C ARG A 370 -11.98 -20.55 -17.55
N LYS A 371 -12.51 -20.96 -16.39
CA LYS A 371 -13.27 -22.22 -16.23
C LYS A 371 -14.78 -22.02 -16.35
N LYS A 372 -15.30 -20.87 -15.89
CA LYS A 372 -16.73 -20.58 -15.75
C LYS A 372 -17.22 -19.52 -16.73
N THR A 373 -16.78 -19.58 -17.97
CA THR A 373 -16.92 -18.51 -18.96
C THR A 373 -18.31 -18.21 -19.47
N HIS A 374 -19.28 -19.11 -19.28
CA HIS A 374 -20.56 -19.00 -19.98
C HIS A 374 -21.77 -18.76 -19.08
N ASP A 375 -21.56 -18.49 -17.80
CA ASP A 375 -22.66 -18.16 -16.93
C ASP A 375 -22.97 -16.67 -17.00
N HIS A 376 -23.97 -16.34 -17.81
CA HIS A 376 -24.47 -14.98 -18.01
C HIS A 376 -25.80 -14.73 -17.30
N VAL A 377 -26.28 -15.69 -16.51
CA VAL A 377 -27.62 -15.67 -15.92
C VAL A 377 -27.57 -15.63 -14.40
N SER A 378 -26.67 -16.40 -13.81
CA SER A 378 -26.60 -16.53 -12.35
C SER A 378 -26.20 -15.21 -11.70
N SER A 379 -26.94 -14.86 -10.64
CA SER A 379 -26.58 -13.70 -9.77
C SER A 379 -25.47 -14.03 -8.77
N ARG A 380 -25.17 -15.30 -8.58
CA ARG A 380 -24.15 -15.78 -7.65
C ARG A 380 -23.30 -16.85 -8.29
N LEU A 381 -22.04 -16.54 -8.50
CA LEU A 381 -21.05 -17.43 -9.10
C LEU A 381 -20.15 -18.00 -7.99
N ILE A 382 -20.15 -19.33 -7.85
CA ILE A 382 -19.51 -20.00 -6.73
C ILE A 382 -18.30 -20.78 -7.21
N GLY A 383 -17.12 -20.39 -6.70
CA GLY A 383 -15.85 -21.12 -6.77
C GLY A 383 -15.50 -21.77 -5.42
N ASN A 384 -14.30 -21.48 -4.90
CA ASN A 384 -13.81 -22.04 -3.62
C ASN A 384 -14.41 -21.37 -2.38
N ARG A 385 -15.09 -20.22 -2.53
CA ARG A 385 -15.77 -19.45 -1.47
C ARG A 385 -14.84 -18.77 -0.43
N GLU A 386 -13.56 -18.74 -0.65
CA GLU A 386 -12.61 -18.12 0.30
C GLU A 386 -12.54 -16.61 0.19
N TRP A 387 -13.03 -16.06 -0.94
CA TRP A 387 -13.04 -14.62 -1.22
C TRP A 387 -14.40 -14.18 -1.78
N HIS A 388 -14.69 -12.89 -1.68
CA HIS A 388 -15.93 -12.33 -2.18
C HIS A 388 -15.68 -11.09 -3.02
N TYR A 389 -16.26 -11.08 -4.22
CA TYR A 389 -16.29 -9.93 -5.11
C TYR A 389 -17.73 -9.54 -5.40
N SER A 390 -18.04 -8.24 -5.25
CA SER A 390 -19.27 -7.65 -5.74
C SER A 390 -19.05 -7.22 -7.20
N ASN A 391 -19.93 -7.64 -8.09
CA ASN A 391 -19.77 -7.47 -9.52
C ASN A 391 -20.95 -6.74 -10.15
N ALA A 392 -20.69 -5.64 -10.86
CA ALA A 392 -21.61 -5.12 -11.86
C ALA A 392 -21.19 -5.70 -13.22
N PHE A 393 -22.09 -6.48 -13.82
CA PHE A 393 -21.86 -7.17 -15.09
C PHE A 393 -22.65 -6.48 -16.21
N LEU A 394 -21.96 -5.71 -17.04
CA LEU A 394 -22.52 -4.95 -18.15
C LEU A 394 -22.44 -5.79 -19.42
N ARG A 395 -23.59 -6.09 -20.05
CA ARG A 395 -23.66 -7.00 -21.20
C ARG A 395 -24.98 -7.01 -21.98
N PRO A 396 -24.97 -7.30 -23.27
CA PRO A 396 -23.82 -7.20 -24.16
C PRO A 396 -23.54 -5.74 -24.52
N ILE A 397 -22.27 -5.39 -24.70
CA ILE A 397 -21.86 -4.13 -25.30
C ILE A 397 -21.66 -4.43 -26.77
N VAL A 398 -22.56 -3.96 -27.62
CA VAL A 398 -22.57 -4.28 -29.04
C VAL A 398 -21.86 -3.17 -29.80
N LEU A 399 -20.74 -3.52 -30.42
CA LEU A 399 -19.96 -2.61 -31.26
C LEU A 399 -20.07 -3.01 -32.72
N ALA A 400 -20.58 -2.10 -33.55
CA ALA A 400 -20.57 -2.25 -35.01
C ALA A 400 -19.11 -2.27 -35.54
N PRO A 401 -18.92 -2.70 -36.80
CA PRO A 401 -17.62 -2.56 -37.47
C PRO A 401 -17.11 -1.12 -37.40
N HIS A 402 -15.82 -0.96 -37.10
CA HIS A 402 -15.15 0.35 -37.03
C HIS A 402 -15.86 1.38 -36.13
N SER A 403 -16.36 0.92 -34.97
CA SER A 403 -17.05 1.76 -34.01
C SER A 403 -16.44 1.67 -32.61
N GLU A 404 -16.78 2.67 -31.81
CA GLU A 404 -16.35 2.77 -30.44
C GLU A 404 -17.50 3.25 -29.53
N GLN A 405 -17.41 2.94 -28.24
CA GLN A 405 -18.35 3.39 -27.23
C GLN A 405 -17.65 3.60 -25.91
N THR A 406 -17.94 4.70 -25.23
CA THR A 406 -17.47 4.97 -23.88
C THR A 406 -18.61 4.80 -22.88
N ILE A 407 -18.35 4.01 -21.85
CA ILE A 407 -19.24 3.81 -20.72
C ILE A 407 -18.53 4.38 -19.49
N TYR A 408 -19.28 5.07 -18.63
CA TYR A 408 -18.74 5.63 -17.41
C TYR A 408 -19.28 4.89 -16.19
N ALA A 409 -18.44 4.81 -15.16
CA ALA A 409 -18.82 4.40 -13.83
C ALA A 409 -18.23 5.36 -12.80
N LEU A 410 -18.88 5.47 -11.66
CA LEU A 410 -18.39 6.17 -10.48
C LEU A 410 -18.03 5.13 -9.42
N VAL A 411 -16.88 5.29 -8.79
CA VAL A 411 -16.53 4.62 -7.54
C VAL A 411 -16.32 5.69 -6.48
N CYS A 412 -17.05 5.59 -5.38
CA CYS A 412 -17.00 6.62 -4.35
C CYS A 412 -17.02 6.02 -2.95
N THR A 413 -16.59 6.82 -1.98
CA THR A 413 -16.50 6.41 -0.57
C THR A 413 -16.92 7.55 0.36
N GLY A 414 -17.27 7.20 1.59
CA GLY A 414 -17.66 8.17 2.62
C GLY A 414 -18.69 7.63 3.58
N THR A 415 -19.45 8.54 4.21
CA THR A 415 -20.63 8.18 5.00
C THR A 415 -21.76 7.71 4.08
N PRO A 416 -22.78 7.00 4.61
CA PRO A 416 -23.92 6.56 3.79
C PRO A 416 -24.60 7.70 3.03
N GLN A 417 -24.71 8.86 3.66
CA GLN A 417 -25.32 10.03 3.04
C GLN A 417 -24.48 10.57 1.89
N GLN A 418 -23.17 10.77 2.12
CA GLN A 418 -22.24 11.25 1.09
C GLN A 418 -22.21 10.33 -0.14
N VAL A 419 -22.16 9.01 0.09
CA VAL A 419 -22.17 8.03 -1.00
C VAL A 419 -23.47 8.10 -1.81
N ASN A 420 -24.63 8.22 -1.15
CA ASN A 420 -25.89 8.38 -1.85
C ASN A 420 -25.96 9.67 -2.67
N GLU A 421 -25.49 10.80 -2.11
CA GLU A 421 -25.45 12.09 -2.81
C GLU A 421 -24.57 12.02 -4.06
N GLN A 422 -23.39 11.41 -3.96
CA GLN A 422 -22.44 11.23 -5.07
C GLN A 422 -23.01 10.32 -6.19
N ILE A 423 -23.71 9.25 -5.83
CA ILE A 423 -24.41 8.38 -6.79
C ILE A 423 -25.55 9.14 -7.50
N GLN A 424 -26.33 9.93 -6.75
CA GLN A 424 -27.40 10.74 -7.34
C GLN A 424 -26.86 11.81 -8.29
N GLU A 425 -25.75 12.48 -7.93
CA GLU A 425 -25.06 13.43 -8.80
C GLU A 425 -24.63 12.74 -10.11
N PHE A 426 -24.02 11.57 -10.03
CA PHE A 426 -23.59 10.81 -11.19
C PHE A 426 -24.76 10.44 -12.12
N HIS A 427 -25.91 10.04 -11.58
CA HIS A 427 -27.07 9.68 -12.40
C HIS A 427 -27.81 10.89 -12.99
N SER A 428 -27.81 12.03 -12.29
CA SER A 428 -28.55 13.22 -12.72
C SER A 428 -27.77 14.12 -13.67
N ALA A 429 -26.45 14.16 -13.55
CA ALA A 429 -25.58 15.06 -14.32
C ALA A 429 -24.18 14.45 -14.56
N PRO A 430 -24.09 13.33 -15.29
CA PRO A 430 -22.80 12.66 -15.53
C PRO A 430 -21.79 13.58 -16.26
N GLU A 431 -22.25 14.53 -17.05
CA GLU A 431 -21.42 15.54 -17.72
C GLU A 431 -20.71 16.47 -16.73
N VAL A 432 -21.27 16.72 -15.56
CA VAL A 432 -20.62 17.52 -14.51
C VAL A 432 -19.35 16.80 -14.03
N LEU A 433 -19.46 15.50 -13.78
CA LEU A 433 -18.31 14.71 -13.33
C LEU A 433 -17.25 14.55 -14.44
N THR A 434 -17.68 14.41 -15.69
CA THR A 434 -16.72 14.37 -16.81
C THR A 434 -16.02 15.72 -17.03
N SER A 435 -16.68 16.83 -16.73
CA SER A 435 -16.06 18.16 -16.79
C SER A 435 -15.03 18.40 -15.67
N LEU A 436 -15.08 17.62 -14.60
CA LEU A 436 -14.07 17.64 -13.52
C LEU A 436 -12.78 16.90 -13.89
N ILE A 437 -12.78 16.16 -14.99
CA ILE A 437 -11.55 15.57 -15.51
C ILE A 437 -10.62 16.73 -15.87
N GLN A 438 -9.67 16.99 -14.97
CA GLN A 438 -8.64 17.98 -15.26
C GLN A 438 -7.82 17.45 -16.44
N GLU A 439 -7.86 18.16 -17.55
CA GLU A 439 -6.80 18.06 -18.54
C GLU A 439 -5.50 18.37 -17.79
N ASP A 440 -4.54 17.47 -17.90
CA ASP A 440 -3.23 17.71 -17.29
C ASP A 440 -2.78 19.11 -17.71
N SER A 441 -2.74 20.01 -16.74
CA SER A 441 -2.10 21.30 -16.97
C SER A 441 -0.69 20.99 -17.42
N ASP A 442 -0.37 21.47 -18.60
CA ASP A 442 0.79 21.10 -19.43
C ASP A 442 2.14 21.50 -18.80
N ASP A 443 2.15 21.95 -17.54
CA ASP A 443 3.33 22.38 -16.79
C ASP A 443 4.35 21.26 -16.54
N SER A 444 3.96 20.00 -16.67
CA SER A 444 4.88 18.86 -16.55
C SER A 444 5.41 18.35 -17.90
N LYS A 445 4.95 18.88 -19.04
CA LYS A 445 5.52 18.51 -20.32
C LYS A 445 6.94 19.07 -20.40
N LYS A 446 7.90 18.25 -19.97
CA LYS A 446 9.30 18.47 -20.33
C LYS A 446 9.33 18.79 -21.84
N ARG A 447 9.99 19.87 -22.20
CA ARG A 447 10.09 20.29 -23.60
C ARG A 447 10.80 19.19 -24.40
N ILE A 448 10.00 18.33 -25.04
CA ILE A 448 10.53 17.24 -25.85
C ILE A 448 11.17 17.86 -27.07
N LEU A 449 12.45 17.60 -27.25
CA LEU A 449 13.17 18.02 -28.45
C LEU A 449 12.57 17.35 -29.70
N ALA A 450 12.64 18.01 -30.84
CA ALA A 450 12.06 17.50 -32.09
C ALA A 450 12.49 16.05 -32.39
N ASP A 451 13.75 15.73 -32.19
CA ASP A 451 14.30 14.39 -32.39
C ASP A 451 13.84 13.35 -31.35
N GLY A 452 13.38 13.81 -30.21
CA GLY A 452 12.83 12.98 -29.13
C GLY A 452 11.38 12.56 -29.35
N LYS A 453 10.61 13.29 -30.18
CA LYS A 453 9.17 13.03 -30.38
C LYS A 453 8.84 11.59 -30.78
N LYS A 454 9.69 10.99 -31.59
CA LYS A 454 9.51 9.57 -32.00
C LYS A 454 9.56 8.56 -30.86
N TYR A 455 10.11 8.95 -29.70
CA TYR A 455 10.21 8.09 -28.51
C TYR A 455 9.16 8.42 -27.44
N GLU A 456 8.37 9.47 -27.63
CA GLU A 456 7.39 9.96 -26.65
C GLU A 456 6.41 8.87 -26.21
N PHE A 457 5.91 8.10 -27.17
CA PHE A 457 5.00 6.99 -26.86
C PHE A 457 5.67 5.91 -26.00
N GLY A 458 6.89 5.48 -26.37
CA GLY A 458 7.65 4.51 -25.59
C GLY A 458 7.98 5.01 -24.18
N HIS A 459 8.36 6.28 -24.04
CA HIS A 459 8.62 6.93 -22.76
C HIS A 459 7.36 6.90 -21.86
N ARG A 460 6.18 7.26 -22.41
CA ARG A 460 4.91 7.23 -21.69
C ARG A 460 4.53 5.83 -21.21
N LEU A 461 4.75 4.80 -22.03
CA LEU A 461 4.53 3.40 -21.62
C LEU A 461 5.46 2.96 -20.48
N LEU A 462 6.74 3.33 -20.55
CA LEU A 462 7.71 3.03 -19.49
C LEU A 462 7.36 3.75 -18.18
N GLN A 463 6.98 5.04 -18.27
CA GLN A 463 6.46 5.79 -17.13
C GLN A 463 5.23 5.11 -16.50
N SER A 464 4.30 4.67 -17.34
CA SER A 464 3.08 4.01 -16.87
C SER A 464 3.37 2.67 -16.21
N ALA A 465 4.29 1.87 -16.77
CA ALA A 465 4.75 0.64 -16.17
C ALA A 465 5.41 0.89 -14.80
N LEU A 466 6.27 1.91 -14.72
CA LEU A 466 6.94 2.30 -13.47
C LEU A 466 5.94 2.72 -12.39
N LEU A 467 5.03 3.65 -12.70
CA LEU A 467 4.08 4.20 -11.74
C LEU A 467 3.00 3.18 -11.30
N SER A 468 2.62 2.25 -12.18
CA SER A 468 1.66 1.18 -11.82
C SER A 468 2.25 0.16 -10.85
N ASN A 469 3.56 0.00 -10.79
CA ASN A 469 4.26 -0.97 -9.94
C ASN A 469 4.52 -0.46 -8.52
N ILE A 470 3.76 0.48 -8.05
CA ILE A 470 3.69 0.84 -6.63
C ILE A 470 2.79 -0.17 -5.90
N VAL A 471 3.22 -0.63 -4.73
CA VAL A 471 2.45 -1.59 -3.93
C VAL A 471 1.98 -0.96 -2.63
N TYR A 472 0.99 -1.60 -2.01
CA TYR A 472 0.52 -1.24 -0.69
C TYR A 472 1.71 -1.17 0.29
N PRO A 473 1.78 -0.15 1.16
CA PRO A 473 2.92 0.04 2.04
C PRO A 473 3.21 -1.18 2.92
N VAL A 474 4.47 -1.51 3.05
CA VAL A 474 4.95 -2.58 3.94
C VAL A 474 5.18 -2.01 5.32
N HIS A 475 4.60 -2.64 6.35
CA HIS A 475 4.86 -2.30 7.75
C HIS A 475 6.17 -2.93 8.21
N THR A 476 7.09 -2.12 8.73
CA THR A 476 8.37 -2.55 9.28
C THR A 476 8.91 -1.52 10.27
N GLN A 477 9.55 -1.97 11.35
CA GLN A 477 10.09 -1.11 12.42
C GLN A 477 9.08 -0.07 12.95
N GLY A 478 7.82 -0.46 13.14
CA GLY A 478 6.75 0.44 13.60
C GLY A 478 6.30 1.49 12.58
N GLN A 479 6.73 1.38 11.34
CA GLN A 479 6.41 2.32 10.25
C GLN A 479 5.93 1.59 9.01
N TYR A 480 5.20 2.30 8.15
CA TYR A 480 4.86 1.83 6.82
C TYR A 480 5.77 2.49 5.79
N ILE A 481 6.36 1.69 4.92
CA ILE A 481 7.24 2.16 3.86
C ILE A 481 6.59 1.92 2.51
N ARG A 482 6.35 3.01 1.78
CA ARG A 482 5.94 2.96 0.38
C ARG A 482 7.16 2.75 -0.51
N HIS A 483 7.05 1.87 -1.48
CA HIS A 483 8.08 1.73 -2.49
C HIS A 483 7.55 1.24 -3.83
N PHE A 484 8.26 1.58 -4.88
CA PHE A 484 8.06 1.04 -6.21
C PHE A 484 8.83 -0.28 -6.34
N THR A 485 8.29 -1.20 -7.09
CA THR A 485 8.84 -2.55 -7.23
C THR A 485 9.04 -2.89 -8.70
N PRO A 486 9.93 -3.83 -9.05
CA PRO A 486 10.07 -4.27 -10.44
C PRO A 486 8.83 -5.03 -10.95
N GLY A 487 7.97 -5.48 -10.05
CA GLY A 487 6.69 -6.10 -10.34
C GLY A 487 5.86 -6.28 -9.07
N LYS A 488 4.55 -6.35 -9.19
CA LYS A 488 3.59 -6.33 -8.07
C LYS A 488 3.83 -7.38 -6.98
N ASN A 489 4.44 -8.51 -7.30
CA ASN A 489 4.76 -9.56 -6.34
C ASN A 489 6.21 -9.55 -5.87
N TRP A 490 7.03 -8.68 -6.43
CA TRP A 490 8.42 -8.52 -6.08
C TRP A 490 8.57 -7.33 -5.13
N ASN A 491 8.18 -7.52 -3.91
CA ASN A 491 7.97 -6.46 -2.93
C ASN A 491 9.14 -6.20 -1.97
N SER A 492 10.35 -6.65 -2.35
CA SER A 492 11.60 -6.27 -1.69
C SER A 492 12.31 -5.13 -2.42
N LEU A 493 13.27 -4.51 -1.76
CA LEU A 493 14.21 -3.58 -2.36
C LEU A 493 15.39 -4.36 -2.95
N TYR A 494 15.29 -4.68 -4.23
CA TYR A 494 16.35 -5.35 -4.99
C TYR A 494 17.43 -4.33 -5.38
N THR A 495 18.68 -4.66 -5.17
CA THR A 495 19.78 -3.69 -5.25
C THR A 495 19.84 -2.97 -6.59
N TRP A 496 20.00 -3.67 -7.69
CA TRP A 496 20.13 -2.99 -8.97
C TRP A 496 18.79 -2.45 -9.51
N ASP A 497 17.68 -3.22 -9.34
CA ASP A 497 16.34 -2.78 -9.75
C ASP A 497 15.96 -1.47 -9.05
N SER A 498 16.25 -1.34 -7.76
CA SER A 498 15.98 -0.12 -7.00
C SER A 498 16.72 1.08 -7.57
N GLY A 499 17.95 0.90 -8.02
CA GLY A 499 18.72 1.95 -8.68
C GLY A 499 18.10 2.36 -10.03
N PHE A 500 17.72 1.41 -10.88
CA PHE A 500 17.07 1.69 -12.16
C PHE A 500 15.68 2.31 -11.99
N ILE A 501 14.90 1.84 -11.01
CA ILE A 501 13.61 2.44 -10.67
C ILE A 501 13.80 3.90 -10.25
N ALA A 502 14.81 4.18 -9.40
CA ALA A 502 15.12 5.55 -8.98
C ALA A 502 15.51 6.45 -10.16
N LEU A 503 16.32 5.96 -11.10
CA LEU A 503 16.66 6.68 -12.33
C LEU A 503 15.42 7.01 -13.16
N GLY A 504 14.53 6.04 -13.35
CA GLY A 504 13.25 6.29 -14.03
C GLY A 504 12.36 7.30 -13.30
N LEU A 505 12.31 7.24 -11.96
CA LEU A 505 11.54 8.20 -11.16
C LEU A 505 12.10 9.62 -11.23
N ILE A 506 13.42 9.82 -11.34
CA ILE A 506 14.03 11.16 -11.51
C ILE A 506 13.46 11.83 -12.76
N ASP A 507 13.24 11.07 -13.81
CA ASP A 507 12.70 11.60 -15.04
C ASP A 507 11.19 11.92 -14.95
N VAL A 508 10.45 11.22 -14.12
CA VAL A 508 9.00 11.37 -13.93
C VAL A 508 8.68 12.40 -12.83
N ASP A 509 9.24 12.22 -11.64
CA ASP A 509 8.97 13.03 -10.46
C ASP A 509 10.13 12.92 -9.47
N ILE A 510 10.92 13.97 -9.37
CA ILE A 510 12.14 14.00 -8.58
C ILE A 510 11.89 13.80 -7.08
N THR A 511 10.70 14.20 -6.59
CA THR A 511 10.30 13.98 -5.19
C THR A 511 10.11 12.49 -4.91
N LYS A 512 9.42 11.77 -5.81
CA LYS A 512 9.25 10.33 -5.71
C LYS A 512 10.59 9.59 -5.79
N ALA A 513 11.49 10.06 -6.63
CA ALA A 513 12.84 9.50 -6.72
C ALA A 513 13.61 9.67 -5.41
N PHE A 514 13.57 10.88 -4.82
CA PHE A 514 14.21 11.14 -3.54
C PHE A 514 13.66 10.25 -2.41
N GLU A 515 12.33 10.16 -2.28
CA GLU A 515 11.66 9.30 -1.30
C GLU A 515 12.06 7.83 -1.48
N TYR A 516 12.20 7.39 -2.74
CA TYR A 516 12.57 6.02 -3.04
C TYR A 516 14.03 5.71 -2.69
N ILE A 517 14.97 6.60 -3.01
CA ILE A 517 16.37 6.48 -2.60
C ILE A 517 16.48 6.51 -1.07
N ARG A 518 15.71 7.38 -0.41
CA ARG A 518 15.64 7.43 1.05
C ARG A 518 15.14 6.10 1.65
N ALA A 519 14.11 5.48 1.05
CA ALA A 519 13.60 4.19 1.50
C ALA A 519 14.62 3.06 1.36
N TYR A 520 15.45 3.13 0.32
CA TYR A 520 16.52 2.15 0.09
C TYR A 520 17.71 2.35 1.04
N THR A 521 18.06 3.60 1.36
CA THR A 521 19.18 3.94 2.23
C THR A 521 18.72 4.16 3.68
N THR A 522 19.45 3.63 4.65
CA THR A 522 19.10 3.78 6.06
C THR A 522 19.78 4.98 6.71
N PRO A 523 19.23 5.55 7.80
CA PRO A 523 19.96 6.49 8.63
C PRO A 523 21.29 5.89 9.11
N VAL A 524 22.32 6.74 9.25
CA VAL A 524 23.64 6.31 9.72
C VAL A 524 23.53 5.62 11.08
N GLY A 525 24.11 4.44 11.21
CA GLY A 525 24.05 3.62 12.42
C GLY A 525 22.77 2.80 12.59
N SER A 526 21.82 2.89 11.64
CA SER A 526 20.61 2.06 11.64
C SER A 526 20.78 0.83 10.75
N GLU A 527 19.98 -0.20 11.02
CA GLU A 527 19.84 -1.35 10.11
C GLU A 527 18.73 -1.10 9.09
N SER A 528 18.91 -1.67 7.89
CA SER A 528 17.88 -1.62 6.86
C SER A 528 16.60 -2.35 7.27
N ALA A 529 15.46 -1.79 6.93
CA ALA A 529 14.18 -2.47 7.04
C ALA A 529 13.99 -3.58 5.99
N PHE A 530 14.83 -3.63 4.97
CA PHE A 530 14.72 -4.56 3.85
C PHE A 530 15.99 -5.38 3.68
N ILE A 531 15.82 -6.62 3.21
CA ILE A 531 16.94 -7.39 2.68
C ILE A 531 17.29 -6.83 1.31
N HIS A 532 18.52 -6.40 1.18
CA HIS A 532 19.06 -5.99 -0.11
C HIS A 532 19.44 -7.25 -0.89
N HIS A 533 18.57 -7.71 -1.77
CA HIS A 533 18.88 -8.81 -2.67
C HIS A 533 19.94 -8.36 -3.66
N GLY A 534 21.14 -8.94 -3.54
CA GLY A 534 22.27 -8.28 -4.02
C GLY A 534 22.89 -8.73 -5.32
N THR A 535 23.03 -7.79 -6.21
CA THR A 535 24.17 -7.75 -7.12
C THR A 535 25.17 -6.73 -6.57
N PRO A 536 26.47 -6.89 -6.82
CA PRO A 536 27.48 -5.93 -6.39
C PRO A 536 27.44 -4.59 -7.16
N LEU A 537 26.47 -4.39 -8.05
CA LEU A 537 26.36 -3.17 -8.86
C LEU A 537 25.64 -2.07 -8.08
N PRO A 538 26.32 -1.00 -7.67
CA PRO A 538 25.75 0.07 -6.85
C PRO A 538 25.02 1.10 -7.73
N ILE A 539 23.96 0.68 -8.41
CA ILE A 539 23.17 1.55 -9.31
C ILE A 539 22.59 2.75 -8.55
N GLN A 540 22.36 2.63 -7.25
CA GLN A 540 21.94 3.74 -6.40
C GLN A 540 22.91 4.93 -6.43
N MET A 541 24.20 4.70 -6.63
CA MET A 541 25.16 5.77 -6.76
C MET A 541 24.94 6.60 -8.03
N TYR A 542 24.56 5.94 -9.13
CA TYR A 542 24.18 6.62 -10.36
C TYR A 542 22.88 7.39 -10.19
N ALA A 543 21.88 6.78 -9.56
CA ALA A 543 20.62 7.45 -9.27
C ALA A 543 20.80 8.67 -8.36
N TYR A 544 21.65 8.57 -7.33
CA TYR A 544 21.99 9.70 -6.47
C TYR A 544 22.72 10.82 -7.22
N TYR A 545 23.68 10.47 -8.08
CA TYR A 545 24.42 11.43 -8.88
C TYR A 545 23.48 12.15 -9.87
N ASP A 546 22.56 11.42 -10.49
CA ASP A 546 21.58 11.98 -11.40
C ASP A 546 20.53 12.84 -10.68
N LEU A 547 20.08 12.42 -9.50
CA LEU A 547 19.25 13.23 -8.60
C LEU A 547 19.92 14.56 -8.26
N TRP A 548 21.21 14.54 -7.95
CA TRP A 548 22.01 15.75 -7.71
C TRP A 548 22.06 16.63 -8.93
N ASN A 549 22.37 16.07 -10.10
CA ASN A 549 22.45 16.83 -11.34
C ASN A 549 21.14 17.51 -11.71
N ASN A 550 20.01 16.87 -11.43
CA ASN A 550 18.70 17.40 -11.75
C ASN A 550 18.14 18.36 -10.68
N SER A 551 18.43 18.15 -9.41
CA SER A 551 17.88 18.96 -8.32
C SER A 551 18.78 20.10 -7.88
N GLN A 552 20.10 19.92 -7.94
CA GLN A 552 21.12 20.81 -7.32
C GLN A 552 20.82 21.16 -5.84
N SER A 553 20.01 20.29 -5.16
CA SER A 553 19.59 20.49 -3.78
C SER A 553 20.72 20.12 -2.81
N LYS A 554 21.27 21.12 -2.16
CA LYS A 554 22.28 20.92 -1.10
C LYS A 554 21.71 20.18 0.10
N GLU A 555 20.43 20.38 0.40
CA GLU A 555 19.71 19.69 1.47
C GLU A 555 19.62 18.19 1.17
N ALA A 556 19.26 17.83 -0.06
CA ALA A 556 19.24 16.43 -0.50
C ALA A 556 20.64 15.80 -0.44
N LEU A 557 21.68 16.54 -0.85
CA LEU A 557 23.07 16.10 -0.74
C LEU A 557 23.47 15.83 0.71
N GLN A 558 23.19 16.77 1.61
CA GLN A 558 23.51 16.63 3.04
C GLN A 558 22.77 15.47 3.70
N PHE A 559 21.53 15.23 3.30
CA PHE A 559 20.71 14.15 3.84
C PHE A 559 21.14 12.76 3.34
N LEU A 560 21.33 12.60 2.03
CA LEU A 560 21.59 11.28 1.43
C LEU A 560 23.06 10.86 1.48
N TYR A 561 24.01 11.78 1.39
CA TYR A 561 25.44 11.44 1.29
C TYR A 561 25.95 10.59 2.47
N PRO A 562 25.66 10.90 3.74
CA PRO A 562 26.07 10.05 4.86
C PRO A 562 25.50 8.64 4.78
N ARG A 563 24.24 8.51 4.32
CA ARG A 563 23.51 7.24 4.17
C ARG A 563 24.11 6.37 3.06
N LEU A 564 24.50 6.99 1.95
CA LEU A 564 25.12 6.28 0.83
C LEU A 564 26.57 5.87 1.12
N LYS A 565 27.23 6.53 2.06
CA LYS A 565 28.59 6.19 2.51
C LYS A 565 28.60 4.96 3.42
N GLN A 566 27.54 4.70 4.16
CA GLN A 566 27.35 3.54 5.01
C GLN A 566 27.14 2.28 4.17
#